data_fb9fe16e3e16ed615c79924406bbc5ae
#
_entry.id   fb9fe16e3e16ed615c79924406bbc5ae
#
_cell.length_a   1.000
_cell.length_b   1.000
_cell.length_c   1.000
_cell.angle_alpha   90.00
_cell.angle_beta   90.00
_cell.angle_gamma   90.00
#
_symmetry.space_group_name_H-M   'P 1'
#
loop_
_entity.id
_entity.type
_entity.pdbx_description
1 polymer ?
#
loop_
_entity_poly.entity_id
_entity_poly.type
_entity_poly.pdbx_seq_one_letter_code
_entity_poly.pdbx_strand_id
1 'polypeptide(L)'
;MHKKIKTSEAREKAIVEALKQKYGKDADAILQGVYKKYPPAQSDVKPLEELLEDKPIHAGIQGLIDDVETREAATVAAFYKKHGEEAKEVACKAAYNHGVSCAQRAAKEKNLGQNGVNPGRAFELLLDNFCDGMPCDRGAQVLDENNQHIVWDHTVCIHGRYWQETEAPPKAMCDIITAWLSGFGKGLNSAIAHERQKCIAYGDDSCVSTYKVG
;
A
#
# COMPACT_ATOMS: atom_id res chain seq x y z
N MET A 1 -0.47 14.56 1.42
CA MET A 1 -1.31 13.53 0.74
C MET A 1 -0.77 13.18 -0.65
N HIS A 2 -0.52 14.14 -1.56
CA HIS A 2 -0.07 13.83 -2.94
C HIS A 2 1.12 12.84 -3.01
N LYS A 3 2.16 13.00 -2.15
CA LYS A 3 3.27 12.03 -2.06
C LYS A 3 2.78 10.60 -1.77
N LYS A 4 1.81 10.44 -0.87
CA LYS A 4 1.28 9.13 -0.48
C LYS A 4 0.50 8.48 -1.64
N ILE A 5 -0.31 9.27 -2.35
CA ILE A 5 -1.03 8.82 -3.56
C ILE A 5 -0.04 8.32 -4.61
N LYS A 6 1.01 9.11 -4.93
CA LYS A 6 2.07 8.68 -5.84
C LYS A 6 2.80 7.41 -5.37
N THR A 7 2.94 7.22 -4.07
CA THR A 7 3.52 5.98 -3.53
C THR A 7 2.60 4.78 -3.78
N SER A 8 1.26 4.94 -3.60
CA SER A 8 0.28 3.90 -3.92
C SER A 8 0.25 3.57 -5.42
N GLU A 9 0.25 4.59 -6.29
CA GLU A 9 0.33 4.39 -7.75
C GLU A 9 1.62 3.68 -8.18
N ALA A 10 2.75 4.01 -7.55
CA ALA A 10 4.01 3.35 -7.82
C ALA A 10 4.02 1.88 -7.32
N ARG A 11 3.33 1.58 -6.21
CA ARG A 11 3.11 0.21 -5.72
C ARG A 11 2.27 -0.59 -6.72
N GLU A 12 1.13 -0.04 -7.14
CA GLU A 12 0.28 -0.63 -8.18
C GLU A 12 1.07 -0.93 -9.46
N LYS A 13 1.84 0.05 -9.96
CA LYS A 13 2.70 -0.11 -11.13
C LYS A 13 3.71 -1.25 -10.97
N ALA A 14 4.37 -1.35 -9.81
CA ALA A 14 5.31 -2.43 -9.54
C ALA A 14 4.62 -3.81 -9.53
N ILE A 15 3.41 -3.90 -8.97
CA ILE A 15 2.59 -5.13 -9.01
C ILE A 15 2.21 -5.48 -10.44
N VAL A 16 1.72 -4.53 -11.23
CA VAL A 16 1.35 -4.72 -12.64
C VAL A 16 2.54 -5.20 -13.46
N GLU A 17 3.72 -4.58 -13.30
CA GLU A 17 4.94 -4.96 -14.00
C GLU A 17 5.35 -6.41 -13.67
N ALA A 18 5.29 -6.80 -12.39
CA ALA A 18 5.59 -8.17 -11.98
C ALA A 18 4.60 -9.19 -12.55
N LEU A 19 3.30 -8.87 -12.56
CA LEU A 19 2.26 -9.69 -13.14
C LEU A 19 2.43 -9.82 -14.68
N LYS A 20 2.78 -8.73 -15.37
CA LYS A 20 3.10 -8.76 -16.81
C LYS A 20 4.33 -9.62 -17.09
N GLN A 21 5.37 -9.51 -16.28
CA GLN A 21 6.56 -10.34 -16.44
C GLN A 21 6.24 -11.83 -16.26
N LYS A 22 5.34 -12.16 -15.32
CA LYS A 22 4.95 -13.55 -15.04
C LYS A 22 4.03 -14.14 -16.10
N TYR A 23 3.01 -13.38 -16.54
CA TYR A 23 1.91 -13.90 -17.35
C TYR A 23 1.89 -13.41 -18.81
N GLY A 24 2.77 -12.49 -19.19
CA GLY A 24 2.94 -12.05 -20.59
C GLY A 24 1.63 -11.56 -21.23
N LYS A 25 1.30 -12.09 -22.41
CA LYS A 25 0.09 -11.69 -23.16
C LYS A 25 -1.21 -11.88 -22.40
N ASP A 26 -1.25 -12.83 -21.47
CA ASP A 26 -2.42 -13.07 -20.64
C ASP A 26 -2.65 -11.89 -19.69
N ALA A 27 -1.57 -11.35 -19.13
CA ALA A 27 -1.64 -10.14 -18.31
C ALA A 27 -2.16 -8.93 -19.10
N ASP A 28 -1.73 -8.76 -20.35
CA ASP A 28 -2.20 -7.64 -21.19
C ASP A 28 -3.71 -7.73 -21.44
N ALA A 29 -4.24 -8.93 -21.69
CA ALA A 29 -5.68 -9.15 -21.88
C ALA A 29 -6.48 -8.83 -20.60
N ILE A 30 -6.00 -9.26 -19.42
CA ILE A 30 -6.62 -8.97 -18.12
C ILE A 30 -6.64 -7.46 -17.87
N LEU A 31 -5.49 -6.80 -18.01
CA LEU A 31 -5.34 -5.37 -17.77
C LEU A 31 -6.18 -4.53 -18.73
N GLN A 32 -6.30 -4.94 -20.00
CA GLN A 32 -7.20 -4.27 -20.93
C GLN A 32 -8.66 -4.27 -20.41
N GLY A 33 -9.10 -5.37 -19.80
CA GLY A 33 -10.41 -5.47 -19.16
C GLY A 33 -10.54 -4.53 -17.95
N VAL A 34 -9.54 -4.50 -17.07
CA VAL A 34 -9.51 -3.64 -15.89
C VAL A 34 -9.53 -2.16 -16.30
N TYR A 35 -8.66 -1.75 -17.22
CA TYR A 35 -8.48 -0.34 -17.60
C TYR A 35 -9.61 0.25 -18.41
N LYS A 36 -10.52 -0.57 -18.94
CA LYS A 36 -11.81 -0.07 -19.53
C LYS A 36 -12.69 0.56 -18.46
N LYS A 37 -12.68 0.04 -17.23
CA LYS A 37 -13.50 0.53 -16.11
C LYS A 37 -12.72 1.46 -15.19
N TYR A 38 -11.45 1.15 -14.96
CA TYR A 38 -10.54 1.85 -14.06
C TYR A 38 -9.29 2.31 -14.83
N PRO A 39 -9.31 3.50 -15.46
CA PRO A 39 -8.21 3.95 -16.32
C PRO A 39 -6.88 4.05 -15.55
N PRO A 40 -5.73 3.88 -16.23
CA PRO A 40 -4.41 4.07 -15.63
C PRO A 40 -4.23 5.45 -15.01
N ALA A 41 -3.40 5.53 -13.96
CA ALA A 41 -3.07 6.79 -13.31
C ALA A 41 -2.50 7.81 -14.30
N GLN A 42 -2.82 9.08 -14.08
CA GLN A 42 -2.34 10.20 -14.89
C GLN A 42 -1.39 11.14 -14.13
N SER A 43 -1.03 10.82 -12.88
CA SER A 43 -0.20 11.67 -12.04
C SER A 43 1.24 11.82 -12.53
N ASP A 44 1.72 10.91 -13.40
CA ASP A 44 3.03 11.02 -14.05
C ASP A 44 3.02 11.99 -15.24
N VAL A 45 1.85 12.32 -15.78
CA VAL A 45 1.69 13.14 -16.99
C VAL A 45 0.96 14.46 -16.75
N LYS A 46 0.21 14.57 -15.64
CA LYS A 46 -0.53 15.79 -15.29
C LYS A 46 -0.10 16.33 -13.92
N PRO A 47 0.03 17.66 -13.77
CA PRO A 47 0.25 18.29 -12.48
C PRO A 47 -0.99 18.11 -11.57
N LEU A 48 -0.78 18.24 -10.24
CA LEU A 48 -1.83 18.03 -9.25
C LEU A 48 -3.05 18.94 -9.49
N GLU A 49 -2.81 20.18 -9.86
CA GLU A 49 -3.85 21.19 -10.11
C GLU A 49 -4.82 20.74 -11.21
N GLU A 50 -4.30 20.13 -12.29
CA GLU A 50 -5.14 19.58 -13.37
C GLU A 50 -5.88 18.30 -12.94
N LEU A 51 -5.28 17.48 -12.06
CA LEU A 51 -5.90 16.27 -11.55
C LEU A 51 -7.06 16.57 -10.60
N LEU A 52 -7.03 17.73 -9.94
CA LEU A 52 -8.10 18.16 -9.04
C LEU A 52 -9.35 18.67 -9.78
N GLU A 53 -9.25 19.01 -11.09
CA GLU A 53 -10.38 19.39 -11.97
C GLU A 53 -11.33 20.43 -11.34
N ASP A 54 -10.78 21.48 -10.74
CA ASP A 54 -11.54 22.55 -10.06
C ASP A 54 -12.42 22.08 -8.87
N LYS A 55 -12.24 20.82 -8.44
CA LYS A 55 -12.91 20.29 -7.23
C LYS A 55 -12.34 20.93 -5.97
N PRO A 56 -13.11 21.06 -4.89
CA PRO A 56 -12.55 21.39 -3.59
C PRO A 56 -11.40 20.43 -3.24
N ILE A 57 -10.28 20.96 -2.73
CA ILE A 57 -9.03 20.20 -2.50
C ILE A 57 -9.30 18.87 -1.78
N HIS A 58 -10.14 18.86 -0.75
CA HIS A 58 -10.47 17.65 -0.01
C HIS A 58 -11.14 16.60 -0.91
N ALA A 59 -12.15 16.99 -1.67
CA ALA A 59 -12.87 16.09 -2.56
C ALA A 59 -11.99 15.61 -3.73
N GLY A 60 -11.15 16.48 -4.29
CA GLY A 60 -10.20 16.10 -5.34
C GLY A 60 -9.16 15.11 -4.85
N ILE A 61 -8.56 15.35 -3.68
CA ILE A 61 -7.60 14.42 -3.06
C ILE A 61 -8.26 13.07 -2.75
N GLN A 62 -9.49 13.08 -2.21
CA GLN A 62 -10.23 11.84 -1.95
C GLN A 62 -10.49 11.07 -3.24
N GLY A 63 -10.87 11.75 -4.33
CA GLY A 63 -11.06 11.11 -5.64
C GLY A 63 -9.78 10.43 -6.14
N LEU A 64 -8.62 11.05 -6.01
CA LEU A 64 -7.35 10.44 -6.39
C LEU A 64 -6.99 9.20 -5.53
N ILE A 65 -7.35 9.21 -4.25
CA ILE A 65 -7.20 8.02 -3.38
C ILE A 65 -8.16 6.92 -3.84
N ASP A 66 -9.43 7.27 -4.08
CA ASP A 66 -10.44 6.32 -4.53
C ASP A 66 -10.01 5.65 -5.85
N ASP A 67 -9.49 6.43 -6.81
CA ASP A 67 -9.04 5.94 -8.10
C ASP A 67 -7.91 4.91 -7.97
N VAL A 68 -6.86 5.20 -7.19
CA VAL A 68 -5.71 4.30 -7.07
C VAL A 68 -6.05 3.03 -6.27
N GLU A 69 -6.77 3.17 -5.16
CA GLU A 69 -7.16 2.03 -4.31
C GLU A 69 -8.12 1.09 -5.04
N THR A 70 -9.12 1.64 -5.76
CA THR A 70 -10.07 0.84 -6.55
C THR A 70 -9.37 0.15 -7.72
N ARG A 71 -8.49 0.84 -8.44
CA ARG A 71 -7.77 0.26 -9.59
C ARG A 71 -6.80 -0.83 -9.17
N GLU A 72 -6.03 -0.65 -8.09
CA GLU A 72 -5.15 -1.70 -7.55
C GLU A 72 -5.98 -2.92 -7.13
N ALA A 73 -7.09 -2.71 -6.40
CA ALA A 73 -7.97 -3.78 -5.98
C ALA A 73 -8.59 -4.54 -7.17
N ALA A 74 -9.09 -3.82 -8.19
CA ALA A 74 -9.64 -4.43 -9.41
C ALA A 74 -8.59 -5.25 -10.17
N THR A 75 -7.35 -4.74 -10.24
CA THR A 75 -6.24 -5.45 -10.85
C THR A 75 -5.97 -6.75 -10.11
N VAL A 76 -5.78 -6.70 -8.80
CA VAL A 76 -5.54 -7.91 -8.00
C VAL A 76 -6.71 -8.89 -8.11
N ALA A 77 -7.97 -8.41 -8.04
CA ALA A 77 -9.16 -9.24 -8.19
C ALA A 77 -9.18 -10.01 -9.51
N ALA A 78 -8.89 -9.33 -10.62
CA ALA A 78 -8.90 -9.93 -11.95
C ALA A 78 -7.82 -11.00 -12.10
N PHE A 79 -6.61 -10.74 -11.63
CA PHE A 79 -5.53 -11.72 -11.63
C PHE A 79 -5.76 -12.88 -10.67
N TYR A 80 -6.24 -12.60 -9.45
CA TYR A 80 -6.55 -13.62 -8.46
C TYR A 80 -7.66 -14.57 -8.96
N LYS A 81 -8.70 -14.02 -9.60
CA LYS A 81 -9.79 -14.82 -10.18
C LYS A 81 -9.27 -15.84 -11.21
N LYS A 82 -8.22 -15.52 -11.96
CA LYS A 82 -7.69 -16.36 -13.01
C LYS A 82 -6.55 -17.26 -12.56
N HIS A 83 -5.67 -16.78 -11.70
CA HIS A 83 -4.41 -17.42 -11.31
C HIS A 83 -4.30 -17.74 -9.82
N GLY A 84 -5.30 -17.38 -9.00
CA GLY A 84 -5.38 -17.73 -7.58
C GLY A 84 -4.19 -17.24 -6.74
N GLU A 85 -3.75 -18.11 -5.86
CA GLU A 85 -2.67 -17.81 -4.89
C GLU A 85 -1.35 -17.43 -5.57
N GLU A 86 -1.04 -17.99 -6.74
CA GLU A 86 0.19 -17.65 -7.48
C GLU A 86 0.23 -16.16 -7.85
N ALA A 87 -0.88 -15.58 -8.28
CA ALA A 87 -0.96 -14.14 -8.58
C ALA A 87 -0.80 -13.30 -7.32
N LYS A 88 -1.37 -13.74 -6.19
CA LYS A 88 -1.18 -13.07 -4.89
C LYS A 88 0.30 -13.09 -4.48
N GLU A 89 0.98 -14.22 -4.60
CA GLU A 89 2.40 -14.32 -4.25
C GLU A 89 3.28 -13.40 -5.09
N VAL A 90 3.01 -13.30 -6.40
CA VAL A 90 3.69 -12.36 -7.30
C VAL A 90 3.44 -10.91 -6.83
N ALA A 91 2.19 -10.55 -6.53
CA ALA A 91 1.82 -9.22 -6.06
C ALA A 91 2.47 -8.89 -4.70
N CYS A 92 2.46 -9.83 -3.75
CA CYS A 92 3.11 -9.66 -2.44
C CYS A 92 4.61 -9.42 -2.59
N LYS A 93 5.29 -10.19 -3.43
CA LYS A 93 6.73 -10.01 -3.68
C LYS A 93 7.04 -8.65 -4.31
N ALA A 94 6.24 -8.23 -5.27
CA ALA A 94 6.37 -6.91 -5.90
C ALA A 94 6.13 -5.78 -4.89
N ALA A 95 5.07 -5.88 -4.08
CA ALA A 95 4.76 -4.93 -3.02
C ALA A 95 5.89 -4.84 -1.99
N TYR A 96 6.42 -5.97 -1.53
CA TYR A 96 7.56 -6.01 -0.61
C TYR A 96 8.77 -5.26 -1.17
N ASN A 97 9.18 -5.57 -2.40
CA ASN A 97 10.33 -4.94 -3.04
C ASN A 97 10.12 -3.43 -3.25
N HIS A 98 8.90 -3.03 -3.60
CA HIS A 98 8.53 -1.62 -3.68
C HIS A 98 8.60 -0.94 -2.30
N GLY A 99 8.16 -1.61 -1.23
CA GLY A 99 8.28 -1.13 0.15
C GLY A 99 9.74 -0.86 0.53
N VAL A 100 10.66 -1.80 0.24
CA VAL A 100 12.10 -1.63 0.45
C VAL A 100 12.63 -0.39 -0.29
N SER A 101 12.31 -0.26 -1.58
CA SER A 101 12.77 0.85 -2.41
C SER A 101 12.20 2.20 -1.93
N CYS A 102 10.95 2.23 -1.48
CA CYS A 102 10.31 3.41 -0.92
C CYS A 102 10.99 3.85 0.38
N ALA A 103 11.29 2.89 1.27
CA ALA A 103 11.99 3.14 2.54
C ALA A 103 13.39 3.72 2.32
N GLN A 104 14.17 3.16 1.39
CA GLN A 104 15.51 3.65 1.06
C GLN A 104 15.46 5.08 0.53
N ARG A 105 14.48 5.40 -0.31
CA ARG A 105 14.25 6.76 -0.80
C ARG A 105 13.86 7.71 0.34
N ALA A 106 12.95 7.31 1.23
CA ALA A 106 12.53 8.08 2.39
C ALA A 106 13.71 8.36 3.36
N ALA A 107 14.56 7.37 3.61
CA ALA A 107 15.76 7.53 4.42
C ALA A 107 16.73 8.53 3.78
N LYS A 108 16.96 8.42 2.47
CA LYS A 108 17.83 9.35 1.73
C LYS A 108 17.31 10.78 1.77
N GLU A 109 16.01 11.01 1.57
CA GLU A 109 15.37 12.33 1.65
C GLU A 109 15.53 12.99 3.03
N LYS A 110 15.61 12.19 4.08
CA LYS A 110 15.79 12.65 5.46
C LYS A 110 17.25 12.60 5.95
N ASN A 111 18.20 12.27 5.08
CA ASN A 111 19.63 12.10 5.41
C ASN A 111 19.87 11.11 6.56
N LEU A 112 19.08 10.03 6.62
CA LEU A 112 19.21 8.99 7.63
C LEU A 112 20.22 7.92 7.17
N GLY A 113 21.12 7.53 8.07
CA GLY A 113 22.04 6.41 7.83
C GLY A 113 21.31 5.06 7.80
N GLN A 114 21.88 4.10 7.06
CA GLN A 114 21.37 2.72 7.10
C GLN A 114 21.47 2.17 8.52
N ASN A 115 20.42 1.45 8.94
CA ASN A 115 20.32 0.82 10.27
C ASN A 115 20.31 1.78 11.49
N GLY A 116 20.26 3.09 11.28
CA GLY A 116 20.13 4.08 12.37
C GLY A 116 18.69 4.39 12.79
N VAL A 117 17.71 3.73 12.17
CA VAL A 117 16.27 4.01 12.37
C VAL A 117 15.72 3.00 13.37
N ASN A 118 15.18 3.49 14.51
CA ASN A 118 14.44 2.67 15.46
C ASN A 118 12.98 2.44 15.01
N PRO A 119 12.22 1.52 15.62
CA PRO A 119 10.84 1.23 15.21
C PRO A 119 9.90 2.43 15.22
N GLY A 120 9.96 3.31 16.25
CA GLY A 120 9.13 4.52 16.33
C GLY A 120 9.41 5.46 15.16
N ARG A 121 10.69 5.71 14.85
CA ARG A 121 11.07 6.53 13.69
C ARG A 121 10.67 5.88 12.36
N ALA A 122 10.73 4.55 12.27
CA ALA A 122 10.27 3.85 11.08
C ALA A 122 8.76 4.02 10.86
N PHE A 123 7.98 4.02 11.93
CA PHE A 123 6.54 4.27 11.87
C PHE A 123 6.21 5.72 11.46
N GLU A 124 6.92 6.72 11.98
CA GLU A 124 6.74 8.11 11.52
C GLU A 124 7.00 8.25 10.02
N LEU A 125 8.08 7.62 9.51
CA LEU A 125 8.38 7.60 8.08
C LEU A 125 7.33 6.81 7.28
N LEU A 126 6.76 5.76 7.85
CA LEU A 126 5.64 5.03 7.27
C LEU A 126 4.45 5.96 7.09
N LEU A 127 4.05 6.70 8.12
CA LEU A 127 2.95 7.65 8.05
C LEU A 127 3.15 8.76 6.99
N ASP A 128 4.40 9.12 6.67
CA ASP A 128 4.72 10.09 5.62
C ASP A 128 4.59 9.50 4.19
N ASN A 129 4.64 8.18 4.04
CA ASN A 129 4.75 7.51 2.73
C ASN A 129 3.57 6.58 2.41
N PHE A 130 2.89 6.03 3.39
CA PHE A 130 1.76 5.12 3.20
C PHE A 130 0.43 5.88 3.17
N CYS A 131 -0.44 5.53 2.22
CA CYS A 131 -1.78 6.09 2.13
C CYS A 131 -2.71 5.30 3.05
N ASP A 132 -2.90 5.83 4.25
CA ASP A 132 -3.75 5.26 5.29
C ASP A 132 -4.99 6.17 5.49
N GLY A 133 -5.67 6.45 4.39
CA GLY A 133 -6.82 7.35 4.32
C GLY A 133 -6.45 8.84 4.45
N MET A 134 -7.47 9.65 4.64
CA MET A 134 -7.35 11.07 4.96
C MET A 134 -7.08 11.25 6.47
N PRO A 135 -6.52 12.38 6.90
CA PRO A 135 -6.29 12.64 8.34
C PRO A 135 -7.54 12.55 9.21
N CYS A 136 -8.74 12.71 8.62
CA CYS A 136 -10.02 12.58 9.32
C CYS A 136 -10.53 11.13 9.44
N ASP A 137 -9.91 10.16 8.77
CA ASP A 137 -10.40 8.78 8.70
C ASP A 137 -10.01 7.91 9.89
N ARG A 138 -9.60 8.51 11.01
CA ARG A 138 -9.13 7.79 12.20
C ARG A 138 -8.09 6.73 11.85
N GLY A 139 -6.97 7.17 11.28
CA GLY A 139 -5.85 6.31 10.92
C GLY A 139 -5.25 5.58 12.13
N ALA A 140 -4.05 5.05 11.94
CA ALA A 140 -3.34 4.29 12.96
C ALA A 140 -3.26 4.99 14.32
N GLN A 141 -3.58 4.27 15.41
CA GLN A 141 -3.40 4.71 16.78
C GLN A 141 -2.25 3.92 17.40
N VAL A 142 -1.28 4.64 18.01
CA VAL A 142 -0.18 3.99 18.72
C VAL A 142 -0.70 3.45 20.05
N LEU A 143 -0.51 2.15 20.28
CA LEU A 143 -0.89 1.45 21.51
C LEU A 143 0.27 1.35 22.49
N ASP A 144 1.48 1.11 21.99
CA ASP A 144 2.69 0.96 22.79
C ASP A 144 3.92 1.31 21.97
N GLU A 145 4.92 1.95 22.60
CA GLU A 145 6.15 2.36 21.96
C GLU A 145 7.31 2.38 22.94
N ASN A 146 8.46 1.85 22.48
CA ASN A 146 9.74 2.02 23.13
C ASN A 146 10.88 1.94 22.09
N ASN A 147 12.14 1.91 22.54
CA ASN A 147 13.30 1.87 21.63
C ASN A 147 13.39 0.59 20.79
N GLN A 148 12.68 -0.49 21.16
CA GLN A 148 12.78 -1.80 20.50
C GLN A 148 11.54 -2.15 19.69
N HIS A 149 10.39 -1.54 19.98
CA HIS A 149 9.17 -1.77 19.22
C HIS A 149 8.23 -0.56 19.22
N ILE A 150 7.33 -0.57 18.25
CA ILE A 150 6.11 0.25 18.21
C ILE A 150 4.94 -0.64 17.78
N VAL A 151 3.83 -0.54 18.49
CA VAL A 151 2.58 -1.24 18.23
C VAL A 151 1.51 -0.21 17.87
N TRP A 152 0.81 -0.43 16.77
CA TRP A 152 -0.31 0.42 16.36
C TRP A 152 -1.51 -0.40 15.91
N ASP A 153 -2.71 0.18 16.02
CA ASP A 153 -3.93 -0.45 15.56
C ASP A 153 -4.74 0.42 14.58
N HIS A 154 -5.68 -0.26 13.95
CA HIS A 154 -6.78 0.32 13.19
C HIS A 154 -8.06 -0.41 13.60
N THR A 155 -9.02 0.32 14.12
CA THR A 155 -10.33 -0.23 14.51
C THR A 155 -11.30 -0.35 13.34
N VAL A 156 -10.98 0.24 12.19
CA VAL A 156 -11.76 0.19 10.95
C VAL A 156 -10.82 -0.06 9.77
N CYS A 157 -11.20 -0.95 8.86
CA CYS A 157 -10.49 -1.13 7.60
C CYS A 157 -10.95 -0.09 6.58
N ILE A 158 -10.13 0.92 6.33
CA ILE A 158 -10.44 1.99 5.35
C ILE A 158 -10.35 1.51 3.90
N HIS A 159 -9.62 0.43 3.63
CA HIS A 159 -9.46 -0.15 2.29
C HIS A 159 -10.63 -1.08 1.91
N GLY A 160 -11.38 -1.59 2.90
CA GLY A 160 -12.40 -2.63 2.70
C GLY A 160 -13.48 -2.26 1.68
N ARG A 161 -13.86 -0.97 1.59
CA ARG A 161 -14.85 -0.49 0.63
C ARG A 161 -14.41 -0.68 -0.83
N TYR A 162 -13.14 -0.48 -1.14
CA TYR A 162 -12.58 -0.65 -2.48
C TYR A 162 -12.51 -2.13 -2.87
N TRP A 163 -12.19 -2.99 -1.88
CA TRP A 163 -12.16 -4.44 -2.09
C TRP A 163 -13.56 -5.00 -2.33
N GLN A 164 -14.57 -4.48 -1.60
CA GLN A 164 -15.95 -4.86 -1.81
C GLN A 164 -16.48 -4.42 -3.18
N GLU A 165 -16.20 -3.18 -3.60
CA GLU A 165 -16.62 -2.65 -4.89
C GLU A 165 -16.06 -3.44 -6.07
N THR A 166 -14.84 -3.93 -5.95
CA THR A 166 -14.11 -4.65 -7.00
C THR A 166 -14.17 -6.17 -6.89
N GLU A 167 -14.87 -6.70 -5.89
CA GLU A 167 -14.89 -8.12 -5.55
C GLU A 167 -13.48 -8.69 -5.30
N ALA A 168 -12.54 -7.84 -4.86
CA ALA A 168 -11.19 -8.26 -4.53
C ALA A 168 -11.19 -9.10 -3.24
N PRO A 169 -10.41 -10.21 -3.20
CA PRO A 169 -10.36 -11.07 -2.01
C PRO A 169 -9.67 -10.33 -0.86
N PRO A 170 -10.40 -10.03 0.25
CA PRO A 170 -9.89 -9.17 1.32
C PRO A 170 -8.58 -9.68 1.95
N LYS A 171 -8.47 -11.00 2.13
CA LYS A 171 -7.25 -11.63 2.68
C LYS A 171 -6.03 -11.38 1.77
N ALA A 172 -6.18 -11.62 0.47
CA ALA A 172 -5.09 -11.41 -0.48
C ALA A 172 -4.66 -9.93 -0.53
N MET A 173 -5.62 -9.00 -0.52
CA MET A 173 -5.32 -7.57 -0.49
C MET A 173 -4.59 -7.17 0.79
N CYS A 174 -5.02 -7.67 1.95
CA CYS A 174 -4.35 -7.40 3.22
C CYS A 174 -2.94 -8.00 3.27
N ASP A 175 -2.73 -9.20 2.69
CA ASP A 175 -1.41 -9.82 2.57
C ASP A 175 -0.44 -8.97 1.74
N ILE A 176 -0.92 -8.37 0.64
CA ILE A 176 -0.14 -7.47 -0.21
C ILE A 176 0.27 -6.21 0.57
N ILE A 177 -0.65 -5.58 1.30
CA ILE A 177 -0.35 -4.44 2.17
C ILE A 177 0.66 -4.84 3.25
N THR A 178 0.46 -5.98 3.91
CA THR A 178 1.36 -6.50 4.94
C THR A 178 2.77 -6.75 4.39
N ALA A 179 2.87 -7.29 3.17
CA ALA A 179 4.15 -7.46 2.50
C ALA A 179 4.86 -6.12 2.24
N TRP A 180 4.10 -5.11 1.80
CA TRP A 180 4.65 -3.77 1.59
C TRP A 180 5.17 -3.14 2.90
N LEU A 181 4.39 -3.23 3.99
CA LEU A 181 4.79 -2.75 5.33
C LEU A 181 6.06 -3.44 5.82
N SER A 182 6.15 -4.76 5.60
CA SER A 182 7.33 -5.55 5.96
C SER A 182 8.56 -5.11 5.15
N GLY A 183 8.40 -4.88 3.85
CA GLY A 183 9.45 -4.36 2.99
C GLY A 183 9.92 -2.97 3.40
N PHE A 184 8.98 -2.09 3.76
CA PHE A 184 9.29 -0.74 4.21
C PHE A 184 10.12 -0.73 5.50
N GLY A 185 9.73 -1.50 6.53
CA GLY A 185 10.51 -1.65 7.76
C GLY A 185 11.93 -2.16 7.48
N LYS A 186 12.05 -3.25 6.70
CA LYS A 186 13.35 -3.83 6.30
C LYS A 186 14.23 -2.88 5.50
N GLY A 187 13.64 -2.05 4.64
CA GLY A 187 14.36 -1.07 3.83
C GLY A 187 14.94 0.09 4.64
N LEU A 188 14.34 0.43 5.79
CA LEU A 188 14.85 1.44 6.74
C LEU A 188 15.94 0.90 7.65
N ASN A 189 15.72 -0.29 8.17
CA ASN A 189 16.68 -0.98 9.05
C ASN A 189 16.49 -2.50 8.91
N SER A 190 17.54 -3.20 8.52
CA SER A 190 17.50 -4.65 8.31
C SER A 190 17.16 -5.46 9.56
N ALA A 191 17.31 -4.89 10.76
CA ALA A 191 16.89 -5.50 12.02
C ALA A 191 15.38 -5.36 12.29
N ILE A 192 14.68 -4.41 11.63
CA ILE A 192 13.24 -4.23 11.85
C ILE A 192 12.46 -5.39 11.21
N ALA A 193 11.62 -6.04 12.01
CA ALA A 193 10.60 -6.99 11.58
C ALA A 193 9.22 -6.35 11.72
N HIS A 194 8.35 -6.58 10.73
CA HIS A 194 6.92 -6.27 10.80
C HIS A 194 6.14 -7.52 11.18
N GLU A 195 5.20 -7.38 12.09
CA GLU A 195 4.24 -8.42 12.45
C GLU A 195 2.81 -7.86 12.39
N ARG A 196 1.89 -8.63 11.78
CA ARG A 196 0.46 -8.39 11.81
C ARG A 196 -0.16 -9.35 12.82
N GLN A 197 -0.45 -8.86 14.04
CA GLN A 197 -0.95 -9.67 15.14
C GLN A 197 -2.45 -9.94 15.05
N LYS A 198 -3.22 -8.95 14.55
CA LYS A 198 -4.66 -9.04 14.28
C LYS A 198 -4.97 -8.42 12.91
N CYS A 199 -6.01 -8.91 12.26
CA CYS A 199 -6.40 -8.43 10.94
C CYS A 199 -7.90 -8.59 10.69
N ILE A 200 -8.58 -7.49 10.44
CA ILE A 200 -10.02 -7.44 10.12
C ILE A 200 -10.35 -8.32 8.90
N ALA A 201 -9.48 -8.36 7.88
CA ALA A 201 -9.69 -9.21 6.71
C ALA A 201 -9.65 -10.72 7.02
N TYR A 202 -9.10 -11.09 8.17
CA TYR A 202 -9.07 -12.48 8.67
C TYR A 202 -10.13 -12.77 9.73
N GLY A 203 -10.94 -11.77 10.10
CA GLY A 203 -12.07 -11.93 11.01
C GLY A 203 -11.85 -11.38 12.41
N ASP A 204 -10.72 -10.69 12.65
CA ASP A 204 -10.48 -10.02 13.92
C ASP A 204 -11.31 -8.72 14.01
N ASP A 205 -11.44 -8.19 15.22
CA ASP A 205 -12.15 -6.94 15.53
C ASP A 205 -11.37 -5.67 15.17
N SER A 206 -10.06 -5.81 14.96
CA SER A 206 -9.14 -4.71 14.63
C SER A 206 -7.96 -5.23 13.81
N CYS A 207 -7.16 -4.31 13.26
CA CYS A 207 -5.85 -4.63 12.71
C CYS A 207 -4.78 -4.14 13.68
N VAL A 208 -3.95 -5.04 14.20
CA VAL A 208 -2.82 -4.71 15.08
C VAL A 208 -1.51 -5.07 14.39
N SER A 209 -0.63 -4.10 14.29
CA SER A 209 0.67 -4.24 13.65
C SER A 209 1.79 -3.80 14.58
N THR A 210 2.96 -4.37 14.38
CA THR A 210 4.15 -4.05 15.17
C THR A 210 5.36 -3.91 14.24
N TYR A 211 6.17 -2.88 14.44
CA TYR A 211 7.58 -2.90 14.07
C TYR A 211 8.40 -3.21 15.32
N LYS A 212 9.32 -4.16 15.23
CA LYS A 212 10.24 -4.49 16.32
C LYS A 212 11.64 -4.77 15.77
N VAL A 213 12.67 -4.46 16.57
CA VAL A 213 14.04 -4.92 16.31
C VAL A 213 14.26 -6.27 16.97
N GLY A 214 14.82 -7.19 16.21
CA GLY A 214 15.19 -8.53 16.69
C GLY A 214 16.62 -8.56 17.21
#